data_5e668940f15c9049cedfb92985448e82
#
_entry.id   5e668940f15c9049cedfb92985448e82
#
_cell.length_a   1.000
_cell.length_b   1.000
_cell.length_c   1.000
_cell.angle_alpha   90.00
_cell.angle_beta   90.00
_cell.angle_gamma   90.00
#
_symmetry.space_group_name_H-M   'P 1'
#
loop_
_entity.id
_entity.type
_entity.pdbx_description
1 polymer ?
#
loop_
_entity_poly.entity_id
_entity_poly.type
_entity_poly.pdbx_seq_one_letter_code
_entity_poly.pdbx_strand_id
1 'polypeptide(L)'
;MSHSHLFGPVPSRRLGRSLGVDLIPRKTCPFDCIYCEVGPTSHQTETRFDYEAEAIVAELGAYLEGSAPELDFITLAGSGEPTLNQGMGGIIRRLKELTAIPVAVLTNGALLHLPEVRRELKAADLVLPSLDAARDQPFQAVNRPLPGYPLSRLLQ
;
A
#
# COMPACT_ATOMS: atom_id res chain seq x y z
N MET A 1 17.90 -14.80 -2.63
CA MET A 1 16.48 -15.26 -2.71
C MET A 1 15.67 -14.03 -3.05
N SER A 2 15.03 -14.00 -4.25
CA SER A 2 14.12 -12.91 -4.62
C SER A 2 12.93 -12.97 -3.64
N HIS A 3 12.67 -11.88 -2.92
CA HIS A 3 11.46 -11.77 -2.14
C HIS A 3 10.28 -11.71 -3.13
N SER A 4 9.26 -12.55 -2.94
CA SER A 4 8.01 -12.44 -3.69
C SER A 4 7.31 -11.14 -3.28
N HIS A 5 6.87 -10.35 -4.27
CA HIS A 5 6.05 -9.16 -4.05
C HIS A 5 4.57 -9.52 -3.90
N LEU A 6 4.19 -10.76 -4.19
CA LEU A 6 2.82 -11.21 -4.14
C LEU A 6 2.55 -12.01 -2.87
N PHE A 7 1.35 -11.83 -2.30
CA PHE A 7 0.87 -12.63 -1.18
C PHE A 7 -0.63 -12.89 -1.29
N GLY A 8 -1.07 -14.01 -0.76
CA GLY A 8 -2.47 -14.43 -0.86
C GLY A 8 -2.71 -15.42 -2.01
N PRO A 9 -3.92 -15.43 -2.62
CA PRO A 9 -5.06 -14.56 -2.32
C PRO A 9 -5.61 -14.71 -0.90
N VAL A 10 -5.98 -13.57 -0.29
CA VAL A 10 -6.56 -13.53 1.05
C VAL A 10 -8.07 -13.22 1.00
N PRO A 11 -8.89 -13.86 1.85
CA PRO A 11 -10.30 -13.49 1.97
C PRO A 11 -10.44 -12.18 2.74
N SER A 12 -10.79 -11.11 2.03
CA SER A 12 -11.03 -9.80 2.62
C SER A 12 -12.54 -9.54 2.78
N ARG A 13 -12.94 -9.03 3.94
CA ARG A 13 -14.35 -8.67 4.19
C ARG A 13 -14.85 -7.54 3.28
N ARG A 14 -13.96 -6.66 2.81
CA ARG A 14 -14.29 -5.50 1.94
C ARG A 14 -14.00 -5.76 0.47
N LEU A 15 -13.01 -6.57 0.18
CA LEU A 15 -12.44 -6.73 -1.17
C LEU A 15 -12.59 -8.15 -1.72
N GLY A 16 -13.36 -9.02 -1.04
CA GLY A 16 -13.55 -10.39 -1.50
C GLY A 16 -12.23 -11.18 -1.52
N ARG A 17 -12.01 -11.97 -2.57
CA ARG A 17 -10.76 -12.69 -2.77
C ARG A 17 -9.72 -11.73 -3.37
N SER A 18 -8.80 -11.27 -2.55
CA SER A 18 -7.84 -10.23 -2.90
C SER A 18 -6.42 -10.77 -2.99
N LEU A 19 -5.76 -10.51 -4.11
CA LEU A 19 -4.32 -10.74 -4.26
C LEU A 19 -3.57 -9.51 -3.77
N GLY A 20 -2.72 -9.67 -2.76
CA GLY A 20 -1.88 -8.60 -2.25
C GLY A 20 -0.61 -8.41 -3.07
N VAL A 21 -0.24 -7.14 -3.30
CA VAL A 21 0.99 -6.74 -3.99
C VAL A 21 1.77 -5.78 -3.10
N ASP A 22 2.94 -6.21 -2.65
CA ASP A 22 3.84 -5.41 -1.82
C ASP A 22 4.72 -4.51 -2.68
N LEU A 23 4.64 -3.21 -2.47
CA LEU A 23 5.32 -2.20 -3.28
C LEU A 23 6.62 -1.68 -2.68
N ILE A 24 6.99 -2.14 -1.49
CA ILE A 24 8.10 -1.55 -0.74
C ILE A 24 8.86 -2.60 0.07
N PRO A 25 10.10 -2.30 0.49
CA PRO A 25 10.83 -3.18 1.39
C PRO A 25 10.10 -3.38 2.71
N ARG A 26 10.23 -4.58 3.25
CA ARG A 26 9.59 -4.98 4.51
C ARG A 26 9.85 -3.97 5.63
N LYS A 27 8.76 -3.59 6.32
CA LYS A 27 8.78 -2.71 7.51
C LYS A 27 9.32 -1.31 7.26
N THR A 28 9.07 -0.77 6.06
CA THR A 28 9.29 0.64 5.71
C THR A 28 7.95 1.38 5.71
N CYS A 29 7.76 2.31 6.64
CA CYS A 29 6.48 2.97 6.86
C CYS A 29 6.68 4.30 7.61
N PRO A 30 5.87 5.36 7.38
CA PRO A 30 5.88 6.56 8.22
C PRO A 30 5.37 6.34 9.64
N PHE A 31 4.60 5.26 9.88
CA PHE A 31 3.98 4.92 11.16
C PHE A 31 4.50 3.59 11.71
N ASP A 32 4.40 3.42 13.04
CA ASP A 32 4.69 2.18 13.77
C ASP A 32 3.47 1.75 14.57
N CYS A 33 2.36 1.50 13.89
CA CYS A 33 1.07 1.23 14.52
C CYS A 33 1.12 0.01 15.45
N ILE A 34 0.53 0.15 16.66
CA ILE A 34 0.53 -0.91 17.68
C ILE A 34 -0.18 -2.20 17.23
N TYR A 35 -1.09 -2.10 16.25
CA TYR A 35 -1.88 -3.20 15.71
C TYR A 35 -1.33 -3.78 14.42
N CYS A 36 -0.16 -3.35 13.95
CA CYS A 36 0.39 -3.76 12.66
C CYS A 36 0.67 -5.28 12.63
N GLU A 37 -0.05 -6.01 11.78
CA GLU A 37 0.08 -7.46 11.64
C GLU A 37 1.47 -7.90 11.15
N VAL A 38 2.19 -7.00 10.49
CA VAL A 38 3.57 -7.26 10.02
C VAL A 38 4.61 -7.03 11.12
N GLY A 39 4.21 -6.50 12.26
CA GLY A 39 5.06 -6.22 13.42
C GLY A 39 5.66 -4.80 13.43
N PRO A 40 6.64 -4.50 14.29
CA PRO A 40 7.21 -3.16 14.46
C PRO A 40 7.90 -2.64 13.19
N THR A 41 7.79 -1.33 12.93
CA THR A 41 8.45 -0.67 11.81
C THR A 41 9.95 -0.56 12.07
N SER A 42 10.76 -1.10 11.17
CA SER A 42 12.23 -1.08 11.28
C SER A 42 12.85 0.14 10.57
N HIS A 43 12.19 0.67 9.55
CA HIS A 43 12.62 1.86 8.82
C HIS A 43 11.48 2.87 8.74
N GLN A 44 11.44 3.79 9.70
CA GLN A 44 10.39 4.82 9.76
C GLN A 44 10.80 6.02 8.92
N THR A 45 10.03 6.33 7.86
CA THR A 45 10.33 7.41 6.90
C THR A 45 9.08 7.93 6.21
N GLU A 46 9.11 9.20 5.79
CA GLU A 46 8.18 9.83 4.84
C GLU A 46 8.83 10.00 3.45
N THR A 47 10.12 9.73 3.32
CA THR A 47 10.83 9.92 2.06
C THR A 47 10.40 8.86 1.06
N ARG A 48 9.88 9.30 -0.08
CA ARG A 48 9.52 8.44 -1.21
C ARG A 48 10.78 8.00 -1.97
N PHE A 49 10.76 6.79 -2.50
CA PHE A 49 11.88 6.20 -3.23
C PHE A 49 11.39 5.26 -4.34
N ASP A 50 12.26 4.99 -5.31
CA ASP A 50 12.01 3.99 -6.34
C ASP A 50 12.25 2.58 -5.78
N TYR A 51 11.33 1.66 -6.05
CA TYR A 51 11.47 0.27 -5.63
C TYR A 51 10.85 -0.69 -6.63
N GLU A 52 11.67 -1.47 -7.27
CA GLU A 52 11.43 -2.69 -8.06
C GLU A 52 10.15 -2.71 -8.95
N ALA A 53 9.72 -1.56 -9.48
CA ALA A 53 8.45 -1.45 -10.22
C ALA A 53 8.35 -2.46 -11.39
N GLU A 54 9.45 -2.66 -12.14
CA GLU A 54 9.48 -3.61 -13.26
C GLU A 54 9.34 -5.07 -12.79
N ALA A 55 10.03 -5.43 -11.70
CA ALA A 55 9.96 -6.77 -11.12
C ALA A 55 8.56 -7.08 -10.57
N ILE A 56 7.94 -6.11 -9.89
CA ILE A 56 6.57 -6.23 -9.36
C ILE A 56 5.57 -6.50 -10.48
N VAL A 57 5.61 -5.72 -11.56
CA VAL A 57 4.70 -5.87 -12.69
C VAL A 57 4.93 -7.20 -13.44
N ALA A 58 6.20 -7.58 -13.62
CA ALA A 58 6.54 -8.86 -14.28
C ALA A 58 6.07 -10.07 -13.47
N GLU A 59 6.25 -10.03 -12.13
CA GLU A 59 5.80 -11.11 -11.23
C GLU A 59 4.28 -11.26 -11.26
N LEU A 60 3.54 -10.14 -11.23
CA LEU A 60 2.09 -10.18 -11.30
C LEU A 60 1.62 -10.66 -12.68
N GLY A 61 2.23 -10.22 -13.78
CA GLY A 61 1.92 -10.71 -15.13
C GLY A 61 2.05 -12.23 -15.23
N ALA A 62 3.17 -12.77 -14.77
CA ALA A 62 3.40 -14.21 -14.74
C ALA A 62 2.37 -14.96 -13.87
N TYR A 63 1.97 -14.37 -12.73
CA TYR A 63 0.93 -14.94 -11.88
C TYR A 63 -0.43 -15.01 -12.60
N LEU A 64 -0.82 -13.94 -13.30
CA LEU A 64 -2.11 -13.86 -14.01
C LEU A 64 -2.18 -14.75 -15.25
N GLU A 65 -1.05 -15.00 -15.93
CA GLU A 65 -0.96 -15.93 -17.06
C GLU A 65 -1.09 -17.40 -16.62
N GLY A 66 -0.83 -17.69 -15.36
CA GLY A 66 -0.96 -19.03 -14.79
C GLY A 66 -2.41 -19.42 -14.49
N SER A 67 -2.59 -20.58 -13.82
CA SER A 67 -3.90 -21.02 -13.32
C SER A 67 -4.29 -20.24 -12.06
N ALA A 68 -4.33 -18.92 -12.15
CA ALA A 68 -4.71 -18.09 -11.02
C ALA A 68 -6.17 -18.33 -10.63
N PRO A 69 -6.48 -18.38 -9.32
CA PRO A 69 -7.86 -18.42 -8.87
C PRO A 69 -8.58 -17.13 -9.26
N GLU A 70 -9.91 -17.19 -9.36
CA GLU A 70 -10.73 -16.01 -9.57
C GLU A 70 -10.47 -14.96 -8.46
N LEU A 71 -10.19 -13.73 -8.85
CA LEU A 71 -9.86 -12.63 -7.94
C LEU A 71 -10.91 -11.53 -8.06
N ASP A 72 -11.35 -10.98 -6.93
CA ASP A 72 -12.23 -9.81 -6.89
C ASP A 72 -11.44 -8.50 -6.94
N PHE A 73 -10.23 -8.48 -6.36
CA PHE A 73 -9.34 -7.32 -6.34
C PHE A 73 -7.86 -7.71 -6.40
N ILE A 74 -7.05 -6.82 -6.97
CA ILE A 74 -5.61 -6.72 -6.74
C ILE A 74 -5.41 -5.57 -5.77
N THR A 75 -4.74 -5.81 -4.63
CA THR A 75 -4.63 -4.83 -3.56
C THR A 75 -3.17 -4.45 -3.32
N LEU A 76 -2.84 -3.19 -3.56
CA LEU A 76 -1.54 -2.63 -3.20
C LEU A 76 -1.50 -2.40 -1.69
N ALA A 77 -0.80 -3.26 -0.99
CA ALA A 77 -0.66 -3.30 0.46
C ALA A 77 0.53 -4.20 0.81
N GLY A 78 0.80 -4.43 2.07
CA GLY A 78 1.77 -5.43 2.47
C GLY A 78 2.68 -5.02 3.61
N SER A 79 3.98 -5.06 3.39
CA SER A 79 4.98 -4.96 4.44
C SER A 79 5.23 -3.55 4.99
N GLY A 80 4.56 -2.53 4.43
CA GLY A 80 4.68 -1.15 4.86
C GLY A 80 3.71 -0.21 4.14
N GLU A 81 4.08 1.05 3.90
CA GLU A 81 3.20 2.06 3.28
C GLU A 81 3.43 2.13 1.76
N PRO A 82 2.46 1.71 0.91
CA PRO A 82 2.65 1.64 -0.54
C PRO A 82 2.89 3.00 -1.21
N THR A 83 2.38 4.11 -0.65
CA THR A 83 2.57 5.45 -1.22
C THR A 83 4.01 5.96 -1.12
N LEU A 84 4.89 5.29 -0.41
CA LEU A 84 6.33 5.55 -0.41
C LEU A 84 6.99 5.19 -1.75
N ASN A 85 6.44 4.24 -2.50
CA ASN A 85 6.98 3.90 -3.83
C ASN A 85 6.64 5.00 -4.85
N GLN A 86 7.66 5.66 -5.42
CA GLN A 86 7.49 6.70 -6.45
C GLN A 86 6.94 6.13 -7.76
N GLY A 87 7.15 4.84 -8.01
CA GLY A 87 6.63 4.12 -9.17
C GLY A 87 5.17 3.69 -9.06
N MET A 88 4.50 3.88 -7.90
CA MET A 88 3.16 3.35 -7.63
C MET A 88 2.14 3.67 -8.72
N GLY A 89 2.07 4.92 -9.17
CA GLY A 89 1.13 5.31 -10.23
C GLY A 89 1.40 4.62 -11.57
N GLY A 90 2.67 4.37 -11.89
CA GLY A 90 3.10 3.60 -13.06
C GLY A 90 2.70 2.13 -12.94
N ILE A 91 2.94 1.53 -11.78
CA ILE A 91 2.53 0.16 -11.47
C ILE A 91 1.01 0.02 -11.66
N ILE A 92 0.20 0.86 -11.03
CA ILE A 92 -1.27 0.80 -11.15
C ILE A 92 -1.72 0.82 -12.62
N ARG A 93 -1.21 1.74 -13.43
CA ARG A 93 -1.58 1.82 -14.85
C ARG A 93 -1.23 0.54 -15.60
N ARG A 94 -0.03 0.00 -15.40
CA ARG A 94 0.40 -1.26 -16.04
C ARG A 94 -0.43 -2.46 -15.57
N LEU A 95 -0.83 -2.51 -14.31
CA LEU A 95 -1.75 -3.55 -13.83
C LEU A 95 -3.09 -3.51 -14.56
N LYS A 96 -3.64 -2.30 -14.77
CA LYS A 96 -4.90 -2.12 -15.51
C LYS A 96 -4.79 -2.41 -17.01
N GLU A 97 -3.58 -2.42 -17.58
CA GLU A 97 -3.33 -2.90 -18.94
C GLU A 97 -3.27 -4.44 -19.01
N LEU A 98 -2.78 -5.08 -17.95
CA LEU A 98 -2.65 -6.54 -17.87
C LEU A 98 -3.98 -7.26 -17.59
N THR A 99 -4.89 -6.62 -16.86
CA THR A 99 -6.12 -7.27 -16.39
C THR A 99 -7.27 -6.28 -16.18
N ALA A 100 -8.50 -6.79 -16.27
CA ALA A 100 -9.71 -6.06 -15.91
C ALA A 100 -10.05 -6.17 -14.39
N ILE A 101 -9.27 -6.91 -13.61
CA ILE A 101 -9.49 -7.02 -12.16
C ILE A 101 -9.24 -5.63 -11.52
N PRO A 102 -10.18 -5.14 -10.70
CA PRO A 102 -10.04 -3.82 -10.09
C PRO A 102 -8.85 -3.75 -9.13
N VAL A 103 -8.19 -2.58 -9.11
CA VAL A 103 -7.02 -2.30 -8.27
C VAL A 103 -7.43 -1.45 -7.07
N ALA A 104 -7.17 -1.95 -5.86
CA ALA A 104 -7.34 -1.21 -4.61
C ALA A 104 -5.98 -0.82 -4.02
N VAL A 105 -5.94 0.32 -3.32
CA VAL A 105 -4.78 0.75 -2.54
C VAL A 105 -5.18 0.90 -1.07
N LEU A 106 -4.50 0.17 -0.18
CA LEU A 106 -4.62 0.36 1.27
C LEU A 106 -3.47 1.24 1.72
N THR A 107 -3.78 2.40 2.29
CA THR A 107 -2.78 3.36 2.74
C THR A 107 -3.07 3.83 4.16
N ASN A 108 -2.03 4.12 4.93
CA ASN A 108 -2.19 4.80 6.22
C ASN A 108 -2.51 6.30 6.09
N GLY A 109 -2.50 6.82 4.86
CA GLY A 109 -2.84 8.20 4.58
C GLY A 109 -1.72 9.22 4.82
N ALA A 110 -0.57 8.82 5.37
CA ALA A 110 0.48 9.73 5.79
C ALA A 110 0.97 10.69 4.69
N LEU A 111 0.95 10.25 3.43
CA LEU A 111 1.43 11.03 2.28
C LEU A 111 0.32 11.60 1.41
N LEU A 112 -0.95 11.52 1.81
CA LEU A 112 -2.08 12.05 1.03
C LEU A 112 -2.06 13.58 0.90
N HIS A 113 -1.36 14.28 1.77
CA HIS A 113 -1.13 15.73 1.65
C HIS A 113 -0.29 16.10 0.42
N LEU A 114 0.47 15.15 -0.16
CA LEU A 114 1.29 15.35 -1.36
C LEU A 114 0.45 15.30 -2.63
N PRO A 115 0.45 16.36 -3.49
CA PRO A 115 -0.34 16.37 -4.72
C PRO A 115 0.01 15.27 -5.71
N GLU A 116 1.29 14.88 -5.79
CA GLU A 116 1.77 13.79 -6.64
C GLU A 116 1.19 12.44 -6.21
N VAL A 117 1.14 12.15 -4.92
CA VAL A 117 0.54 10.91 -4.38
C VAL A 117 -0.93 10.84 -4.74
N ARG A 118 -1.68 11.95 -4.56
CA ARG A 118 -3.09 11.99 -4.94
C ARG A 118 -3.30 11.80 -6.45
N ARG A 119 -2.39 12.33 -7.31
CA ARG A 119 -2.46 12.10 -8.78
C ARG A 119 -2.24 10.64 -9.13
N GLU A 120 -1.28 9.98 -8.48
CA GLU A 120 -0.99 8.56 -8.69
C GLU A 120 -2.17 7.68 -8.26
N LEU A 121 -2.75 7.94 -7.10
CA LEU A 121 -3.89 7.21 -6.56
C LEU A 121 -5.16 7.30 -7.41
N LYS A 122 -5.32 8.36 -8.21
CA LYS A 122 -6.46 8.48 -9.16
C LYS A 122 -6.50 7.38 -10.22
N ALA A 123 -5.41 6.68 -10.46
CA ALA A 123 -5.36 5.54 -11.38
C ALA A 123 -5.99 4.27 -10.79
N ALA A 124 -6.09 4.16 -9.46
CA ALA A 124 -6.71 3.03 -8.78
C ALA A 124 -8.25 3.10 -8.87
N ASP A 125 -8.91 1.92 -8.78
CA ASP A 125 -10.37 1.83 -8.75
C ASP A 125 -10.93 2.11 -7.35
N LEU A 126 -10.12 1.84 -6.32
CA LEU A 126 -10.50 2.06 -4.92
C LEU A 126 -9.29 2.47 -4.09
N VAL A 127 -9.45 3.46 -3.24
CA VAL A 127 -8.45 3.86 -2.25
C VAL A 127 -9.08 3.81 -0.86
N LEU A 128 -8.43 3.10 0.05
CA LEU A 128 -8.89 2.89 1.43
C LEU A 128 -7.85 3.46 2.40
N PRO A 129 -7.95 4.76 2.75
CA PRO A 129 -7.10 5.33 3.78
C PRO A 129 -7.56 4.92 5.17
N SER A 130 -6.61 4.68 6.07
CA SER A 130 -6.89 4.40 7.48
C SER A 130 -6.99 5.70 8.29
N LEU A 131 -8.01 5.80 9.13
CA LEU A 131 -8.15 6.85 10.14
C LEU A 131 -8.56 6.20 11.47
N ASP A 132 -7.57 5.99 12.33
CA ASP A 132 -7.74 5.21 13.57
C ASP A 132 -8.08 6.09 14.78
N ALA A 133 -7.82 7.40 14.70
CA ALA A 133 -8.05 8.35 15.77
C ALA A 133 -8.43 9.73 15.24
N ALA A 134 -9.33 10.42 15.97
CA ALA A 134 -9.80 11.75 15.64
C ALA A 134 -9.17 12.85 16.54
N ARG A 135 -8.20 12.50 17.37
CA ARG A 135 -7.48 13.41 18.29
C ARG A 135 -6.00 13.05 18.32
N ASP A 136 -5.13 14.06 18.53
CA ASP A 136 -3.67 13.86 18.49
C ASP A 136 -3.17 12.82 19.49
N GLN A 137 -3.61 12.89 20.75
CA GLN A 137 -3.10 11.95 21.77
C GLN A 137 -3.38 10.48 21.44
N PRO A 138 -4.61 10.05 21.09
CA PRO A 138 -4.85 8.70 20.63
C PRO A 138 -4.10 8.36 19.33
N PHE A 139 -3.97 9.30 18.39
CA PHE A 139 -3.22 9.11 17.15
C PHE A 139 -1.75 8.78 17.43
N GLN A 140 -1.09 9.59 18.30
CA GLN A 140 0.30 9.34 18.70
C GLN A 140 0.47 7.98 19.39
N ALA A 141 -0.50 7.59 20.22
CA ALA A 141 -0.45 6.34 20.97
C ALA A 141 -0.66 5.09 20.10
N VAL A 142 -1.59 5.16 19.13
CA VAL A 142 -2.03 4.02 18.30
C VAL A 142 -1.17 3.89 17.04
N ASN A 143 -0.99 4.98 16.31
CA ASN A 143 -0.30 4.96 15.02
C ASN A 143 1.21 5.20 15.15
N ARG A 144 1.69 5.76 16.25
CA ARG A 144 3.11 6.05 16.50
C ARG A 144 3.79 6.64 15.27
N PRO A 145 3.32 7.80 14.77
CA PRO A 145 3.89 8.42 13.59
C PRO A 145 5.33 8.89 13.83
N LEU A 146 6.01 9.25 12.75
CA LEU A 146 7.31 9.94 12.82
C LEU A 146 7.25 11.11 13.78
N PRO A 147 8.33 11.39 14.55
CA PRO A 147 8.40 12.52 15.46
C PRO A 147 8.00 13.84 14.78
N GLY A 148 7.07 14.57 15.37
CA GLY A 148 6.59 15.83 14.83
C GLY A 148 5.52 15.71 13.73
N TYR A 149 5.03 14.52 13.42
CA TYR A 149 3.91 14.33 12.47
C TYR A 149 2.56 14.57 13.21
N PRO A 150 1.83 15.65 12.92
CA PRO A 150 0.56 15.94 13.58
C PRO A 150 -0.61 15.25 12.88
N LEU A 151 -1.67 14.93 13.62
CA LEU A 151 -2.92 14.41 13.04
C LEU A 151 -3.52 15.36 11.99
N SER A 152 -3.39 16.67 12.16
CA SER A 152 -3.89 17.66 11.20
C SER A 152 -3.31 17.51 9.78
N ARG A 153 -2.11 16.95 9.64
CA ARG A 153 -1.52 16.65 8.33
C ARG A 153 -2.21 15.45 7.67
N LEU A 154 -2.63 14.48 8.47
CA LEU A 154 -3.37 13.31 7.96
C LEU A 154 -4.78 13.70 7.46
N LEU A 155 -5.35 14.78 8.00
CA LEU A 155 -6.72 15.24 7.70
C LEU A 155 -6.79 16.26 6.55
N GLN A 156 -5.68 16.59 5.87
CA GLN A 156 -5.61 17.48 4.71
C GLN A 156 -5.92 16.74 3.41
#